data_77358a57532b0479f355b4dc11dbb2e0
#
_entry.id   77358a57532b0479f355b4dc11dbb2e0
#
_cell.length_a   1.000
_cell.length_b   1.000
_cell.length_c   1.000
_cell.angle_alpha   90.00
_cell.angle_beta   90.00
_cell.angle_gamma   90.00
#
_symmetry.space_group_name_H-M   'P 1'
#
loop_
_entity.id
_entity.type
_entity.pdbx_description
1 polymer ?
#
loop_
_entity_poly.entity_id
_entity_poly.type
_entity_poly.pdbx_seq_one_letter_code
_entity_poly.pdbx_strand_id
1 'polypeptide(L)'
;MGVGEESASLLEGELQRIYRRTLGVVAASQILAGLGIAAGVTVSALLAQDMLGSTGLAGLPSAFFTLGAAIAAFAIGRLSQRSGRRIGLSVGYLVGAVGGIGIIAAAVTGSIVLLFLSLIFYGSGMATNLQARYAGTDLARPERRGQAVSTILVATTFGAVAGPNLSGVLGDLGKSVNIPELAGPFLMSVVAFGLAAAILFFFLRPDPLLSARRFESIVAPRVGGAFDSVAAVDRRLLAFGASVMAVTQIIMVAIMTMTPVHMRAHHHGLSATGMVIAVHIAGMYLPSPLSGYLLDRLGRTPIIIAAVVILPISGLIAAFAPTGSVATLAVALGLLGLGWNLGFVAGTAMITDATPLAHRASTQGSVDVVVSLSGAGAGVMSGVMVATTSYATLSIVGGVLALALI
;
A
#
# COMPACT_ATOMS: atom_id res chain seq x y z
N MET A 1 -9.94 47.05 -1.03
CA MET A 1 -10.22 45.69 -1.56
C MET A 1 -8.98 45.02 -2.19
N GLY A 2 -8.05 45.73 -2.82
CA GLY A 2 -6.92 45.12 -3.57
C GLY A 2 -5.84 44.38 -2.79
N VAL A 3 -5.40 44.85 -1.60
CA VAL A 3 -4.24 44.26 -0.88
C VAL A 3 -4.55 42.89 -0.29
N GLY A 4 -5.80 42.62 0.07
CA GLY A 4 -6.21 41.30 0.63
C GLY A 4 -6.31 40.20 -0.44
N GLU A 5 -6.78 40.56 -1.63
CA GLU A 5 -6.93 39.64 -2.77
C GLU A 5 -5.57 39.27 -3.37
N GLU A 6 -4.65 40.23 -3.49
CA GLU A 6 -3.29 40.00 -3.96
C GLU A 6 -2.51 39.07 -2.99
N SER A 7 -2.64 39.32 -1.69
CA SER A 7 -2.03 38.43 -0.66
C SER A 7 -2.60 37.00 -0.70
N ALA A 8 -3.90 36.84 -0.95
CA ALA A 8 -4.55 35.53 -1.06
C ALA A 8 -4.06 34.77 -2.32
N SER A 9 -3.95 35.48 -3.46
CA SER A 9 -3.48 34.86 -4.72
C SER A 9 -2.01 34.42 -4.65
N LEU A 10 -1.15 35.17 -3.94
CA LEU A 10 0.24 34.82 -3.72
C LEU A 10 0.36 33.56 -2.83
N LEU A 11 -0.44 33.49 -1.77
CA LEU A 11 -0.51 32.32 -0.89
C LEU A 11 -1.00 31.05 -1.61
N GLU A 12 -2.02 31.20 -2.47
CA GLU A 12 -2.51 30.08 -3.29
C GLU A 12 -1.45 29.60 -4.30
N GLY A 13 -0.72 30.52 -4.92
CA GLY A 13 0.38 30.21 -5.84
C GLY A 13 1.52 29.46 -5.14
N GLU A 14 1.89 29.87 -3.93
CA GLU A 14 2.90 29.18 -3.11
C GLU A 14 2.44 27.77 -2.73
N LEU A 15 1.19 27.62 -2.26
CA LEU A 15 0.60 26.35 -1.89
C LEU A 15 0.61 25.36 -3.08
N GLN A 16 0.22 25.84 -4.27
CA GLN A 16 0.20 25.02 -5.48
C GLN A 16 1.61 24.58 -5.90
N ARG A 17 2.62 25.43 -5.71
CA ARG A 17 4.02 25.08 -5.99
C ARG A 17 4.52 23.99 -5.03
N ILE A 18 4.25 24.12 -3.73
CA ILE A 18 4.60 23.13 -2.71
C ILE A 18 3.89 21.80 -3.00
N TYR A 19 2.61 21.84 -3.34
CA TYR A 19 1.81 20.66 -3.69
C TYR A 19 2.41 19.90 -4.87
N ARG A 20 2.69 20.58 -6.00
CA ARG A 20 3.29 19.92 -7.18
C ARG A 20 4.66 19.31 -6.86
N ARG A 21 5.49 20.01 -6.10
CA ARG A 21 6.78 19.51 -5.66
C ARG A 21 6.61 18.27 -4.77
N THR A 22 5.69 18.31 -3.82
CA THR A 22 5.37 17.17 -2.93
C THR A 22 4.98 15.94 -3.74
N LEU A 23 4.04 16.08 -4.69
CA LEU A 23 3.64 14.97 -5.56
C LEU A 23 4.83 14.38 -6.33
N GLY A 24 5.67 15.21 -6.95
CA GLY A 24 6.83 14.76 -7.71
C GLY A 24 7.86 14.02 -6.84
N VAL A 25 8.20 14.58 -5.68
CA VAL A 25 9.17 13.97 -4.75
C VAL A 25 8.65 12.65 -4.18
N VAL A 26 7.40 12.61 -3.75
CA VAL A 26 6.79 11.40 -3.21
C VAL A 26 6.63 10.34 -4.31
N ALA A 27 6.19 10.70 -5.52
CA ALA A 27 6.09 9.76 -6.63
C ALA A 27 7.46 9.16 -6.99
N ALA A 28 8.54 9.95 -7.03
CA ALA A 28 9.89 9.46 -7.27
C ALA A 28 10.32 8.45 -6.18
N SER A 29 10.04 8.74 -4.91
CA SER A 29 10.32 7.80 -3.82
C SER A 29 9.51 6.50 -3.94
N GLN A 30 8.27 6.57 -4.46
CA GLN A 30 7.39 5.41 -4.62
C GLN A 30 7.84 4.46 -5.74
N ILE A 31 8.43 4.97 -6.81
CA ILE A 31 9.03 4.13 -7.85
C ILE A 31 10.14 3.26 -7.24
N LEU A 32 11.02 3.86 -6.44
CA LEU A 32 12.09 3.14 -5.75
C LEU A 32 11.54 2.18 -4.70
N ALA A 33 10.57 2.63 -3.90
CA ALA A 33 9.95 1.78 -2.89
C ALA A 33 9.26 0.56 -3.50
N GLY A 34 8.60 0.71 -4.65
CA GLY A 34 8.01 -0.38 -5.41
C GLY A 34 9.03 -1.45 -5.80
N LEU A 35 10.23 -1.03 -6.28
CA LEU A 35 11.36 -1.94 -6.55
C LEU A 35 11.75 -2.74 -5.30
N GLY A 36 11.93 -2.04 -4.16
CA GLY A 36 12.33 -2.67 -2.91
C GLY A 36 11.31 -3.69 -2.41
N ILE A 37 10.03 -3.36 -2.43
CA ILE A 37 8.95 -4.24 -1.95
C ILE A 37 8.83 -5.49 -2.83
N ALA A 38 8.79 -5.30 -4.14
CA ALA A 38 8.53 -6.39 -5.07
C ALA A 38 9.63 -7.46 -5.03
N ALA A 39 10.89 -7.07 -4.92
CA ALA A 39 12.00 -8.00 -4.76
C ALA A 39 11.84 -8.85 -3.49
N GLY A 40 11.53 -8.19 -2.35
CA GLY A 40 11.38 -8.88 -1.08
C GLY A 40 10.21 -9.84 -1.03
N VAL A 41 9.03 -9.42 -1.51
CA VAL A 41 7.84 -10.26 -1.51
C VAL A 41 8.03 -11.51 -2.37
N THR A 42 8.73 -11.39 -3.50
CA THR A 42 8.95 -12.51 -4.43
C THR A 42 9.80 -13.62 -3.83
N VAL A 43 10.85 -13.28 -3.07
CA VAL A 43 11.84 -14.27 -2.63
C VAL A 43 11.82 -14.58 -1.14
N SER A 44 11.14 -13.80 -0.30
CA SER A 44 11.16 -13.99 1.16
C SER A 44 10.61 -15.34 1.60
N ALA A 45 9.55 -15.82 0.96
CA ALA A 45 8.98 -17.14 1.25
C ALA A 45 9.92 -18.28 0.85
N LEU A 46 10.60 -18.15 -0.30
CA LEU A 46 11.57 -19.13 -0.79
C LEU A 46 12.81 -19.16 0.09
N LEU A 47 13.32 -18.00 0.48
CA LEU A 47 14.49 -17.89 1.37
C LEU A 47 14.18 -18.53 2.74
N ALA A 48 13.00 -18.27 3.29
CA ALA A 48 12.62 -18.89 4.56
C ALA A 48 12.41 -20.40 4.43
N GLN A 49 11.86 -20.88 3.33
CA GLN A 49 11.73 -22.32 3.04
C GLN A 49 13.09 -23.00 2.98
N ASP A 50 14.05 -22.40 2.31
CA ASP A 50 15.43 -22.89 2.19
C ASP A 50 16.11 -22.96 3.57
N MET A 51 15.99 -21.90 4.36
CA MET A 51 16.61 -21.81 5.69
C MET A 51 15.92 -22.72 6.75
N LEU A 52 14.62 -22.94 6.64
CA LEU A 52 13.85 -23.77 7.60
C LEU A 52 13.85 -25.26 7.24
N GLY A 53 14.18 -25.62 6.00
CA GLY A 53 14.09 -27.00 5.51
C GLY A 53 12.66 -27.59 5.56
N SER A 54 11.62 -26.74 5.68
CA SER A 54 10.23 -27.16 5.86
C SER A 54 9.25 -26.30 5.07
N THR A 55 8.36 -26.95 4.32
CA THR A 55 7.28 -26.28 3.59
C THR A 55 6.12 -25.85 4.49
N GLY A 56 5.93 -26.53 5.63
CA GLY A 56 4.83 -26.27 6.57
C GLY A 56 4.90 -24.90 7.26
N LEU A 57 6.09 -24.28 7.28
CA LEU A 57 6.33 -22.98 7.91
C LEU A 57 6.46 -21.84 6.89
N ALA A 58 6.20 -22.11 5.62
CA ALA A 58 6.36 -21.11 4.53
C ALA A 58 5.48 -19.86 4.67
N GLY A 59 4.43 -19.90 5.49
CA GLY A 59 3.58 -18.75 5.79
C GLY A 59 4.12 -17.80 6.87
N LEU A 60 5.08 -18.25 7.70
CA LEU A 60 5.61 -17.43 8.80
C LEU A 60 6.28 -16.13 8.32
N PRO A 61 7.08 -16.11 7.24
CA PRO A 61 7.67 -14.87 6.75
C PRO A 61 6.64 -13.78 6.46
N SER A 62 5.55 -14.14 5.80
CA SER A 62 4.43 -13.21 5.53
C SER A 62 3.81 -12.69 6.82
N ALA A 63 3.65 -13.52 7.84
CA ALA A 63 3.09 -13.10 9.12
C ALA A 63 3.99 -12.09 9.83
N PHE A 64 5.30 -12.35 9.92
CA PHE A 64 6.27 -11.43 10.55
C PHE A 64 6.40 -10.13 9.76
N PHE A 65 6.45 -10.21 8.43
CA PHE A 65 6.45 -9.04 7.56
C PHE A 65 5.21 -8.16 7.76
N THR A 66 4.02 -8.77 7.81
CA THR A 66 2.75 -8.04 7.99
C THR A 66 2.62 -7.47 9.40
N LEU A 67 3.06 -8.21 10.43
CA LEU A 67 3.15 -7.71 11.79
C LEU A 67 4.06 -6.47 11.87
N GLY A 68 5.22 -6.55 11.23
CA GLY A 68 6.14 -5.43 11.11
C GLY A 68 5.53 -4.22 10.41
N ALA A 69 4.79 -4.46 9.32
CA ALA A 69 4.06 -3.39 8.62
C ALA A 69 2.99 -2.74 9.52
N ALA A 70 2.25 -3.51 10.31
CA ALA A 70 1.26 -2.97 11.23
C ALA A 70 1.90 -2.11 12.33
N ILE A 71 2.97 -2.60 12.98
CA ILE A 71 3.72 -1.85 13.99
C ILE A 71 4.29 -0.56 13.40
N ALA A 72 4.88 -0.65 12.21
CA ALA A 72 5.46 0.49 11.53
C ALA A 72 4.40 1.52 11.11
N ALA A 73 3.23 1.08 10.64
CA ALA A 73 2.14 1.98 10.27
C ALA A 73 1.73 2.89 11.44
N PHE A 74 1.63 2.32 12.62
CA PHE A 74 1.33 3.07 13.84
C PHE A 74 2.46 4.04 14.23
N ALA A 75 3.70 3.57 14.23
CA ALA A 75 4.87 4.37 14.61
C ALA A 75 5.10 5.53 13.62
N ILE A 76 5.05 5.25 12.31
CA ILE A 76 5.23 6.26 11.24
C ILE A 76 4.11 7.28 11.28
N GLY A 77 2.86 6.87 11.50
CA GLY A 77 1.73 7.77 11.64
C GLY A 77 1.93 8.77 12.79
N ARG A 78 2.36 8.30 13.97
CA ARG A 78 2.67 9.15 15.12
C ARG A 78 3.89 10.04 14.89
N LEU A 79 4.95 9.50 14.31
CA LEU A 79 6.16 10.27 13.99
C LEU A 79 5.84 11.36 12.97
N SER A 80 5.09 11.03 11.92
CA SER A 80 4.63 12.00 10.92
C SER A 80 3.75 13.09 11.54
N GLN A 81 2.89 12.73 12.51
CA GLN A 81 2.04 13.70 13.20
C GLN A 81 2.86 14.71 14.01
N ARG A 82 3.97 14.27 14.64
CA ARG A 82 4.84 15.12 15.48
C ARG A 82 5.86 15.91 14.67
N SER A 83 6.52 15.25 13.73
CA SER A 83 7.72 15.76 13.05
C SER A 83 7.54 16.01 11.55
N GLY A 84 6.32 15.80 11.03
CA GLY A 84 5.99 15.94 9.61
C GLY A 84 6.19 14.66 8.78
N ARG A 85 5.64 14.66 7.56
CA ARG A 85 5.72 13.53 6.61
C ARG A 85 7.15 13.23 6.19
N ARG A 86 7.95 14.24 6.01
CA ARG A 86 9.36 14.14 5.64
C ARG A 86 10.12 13.20 6.57
N ILE A 87 10.03 13.44 7.86
CA ILE A 87 10.73 12.63 8.87
C ILE A 87 10.09 11.26 9.01
N GLY A 88 8.76 11.19 9.14
CA GLY A 88 8.05 9.92 9.35
C GLY A 88 8.29 8.92 8.21
N LEU A 89 8.13 9.35 6.97
CA LEU A 89 8.31 8.47 5.81
C LEU A 89 9.79 8.14 5.56
N SER A 90 10.72 9.09 5.75
CA SER A 90 12.15 8.80 5.60
C SER A 90 12.63 7.76 6.62
N VAL A 91 12.24 7.90 7.89
CA VAL A 91 12.58 6.93 8.94
C VAL A 91 11.97 5.56 8.63
N GLY A 92 10.71 5.54 8.16
CA GLY A 92 10.05 4.29 7.82
C GLY A 92 10.77 3.50 6.72
N TYR A 93 11.20 4.15 5.64
CA TYR A 93 12.01 3.49 4.60
C TYR A 93 13.40 3.12 5.08
N LEU A 94 14.04 3.94 5.90
CA LEU A 94 15.36 3.62 6.47
C LEU A 94 15.29 2.36 7.36
N VAL A 95 14.26 2.23 8.18
CA VAL A 95 14.01 1.02 8.99
C VAL A 95 13.78 -0.19 8.07
N GLY A 96 13.04 -0.02 6.97
CA GLY A 96 12.88 -1.07 5.96
C GLY A 96 14.21 -1.50 5.32
N ALA A 97 15.10 -0.53 5.02
CA ALA A 97 16.44 -0.81 4.49
C ALA A 97 17.31 -1.59 5.50
N VAL A 98 17.27 -1.20 6.78
CA VAL A 98 17.95 -1.93 7.88
C VAL A 98 17.40 -3.36 7.97
N GLY A 99 16.08 -3.54 7.83
CA GLY A 99 15.48 -4.87 7.74
C GLY A 99 16.04 -5.70 6.57
N GLY A 100 16.20 -5.08 5.40
CA GLY A 100 16.83 -5.72 4.22
C GLY A 100 18.27 -6.17 4.48
N ILE A 101 19.09 -5.32 5.11
CA ILE A 101 20.45 -5.68 5.53
C ILE A 101 20.42 -6.87 6.50
N GLY A 102 19.52 -6.85 7.47
CA GLY A 102 19.37 -7.93 8.43
C GLY A 102 18.94 -9.25 7.78
N ILE A 103 18.09 -9.25 6.75
CA ILE A 103 17.71 -10.44 5.98
C ILE A 103 18.95 -11.02 5.25
N ILE A 104 19.76 -10.17 4.61
CA ILE A 104 21.01 -10.60 3.98
C ILE A 104 21.94 -11.24 5.02
N ALA A 105 22.14 -10.57 6.15
CA ALA A 105 22.97 -11.11 7.24
C ALA A 105 22.42 -12.43 7.78
N ALA A 106 21.10 -12.56 7.91
CA ALA A 106 20.43 -13.81 8.33
C ALA A 106 20.71 -14.95 7.35
N ALA A 107 20.62 -14.68 6.04
CA ALA A 107 20.89 -15.67 5.00
C ALA A 107 22.36 -16.11 4.99
N VAL A 108 23.31 -15.17 5.18
CA VAL A 108 24.76 -15.46 5.22
C VAL A 108 25.14 -16.27 6.47
N THR A 109 24.51 -15.95 7.62
CA THR A 109 24.83 -16.63 8.91
C THR A 109 23.98 -17.87 9.18
N GLY A 110 22.95 -18.15 8.36
CA GLY A 110 22.00 -19.25 8.58
C GLY A 110 21.06 -19.00 9.79
N SER A 111 20.94 -17.77 10.28
CA SER A 111 20.18 -17.46 11.50
C SER A 111 18.70 -17.20 11.21
N ILE A 112 17.86 -18.17 11.55
CA ILE A 112 16.40 -18.10 11.42
C ILE A 112 15.81 -17.00 12.30
N VAL A 113 16.33 -16.84 13.52
CA VAL A 113 15.85 -15.79 14.46
C VAL A 113 16.11 -14.41 13.88
N LEU A 114 17.31 -14.19 13.32
CA LEU A 114 17.67 -12.92 12.67
C LEU A 114 16.79 -12.67 11.44
N LEU A 115 16.44 -13.71 10.67
CA LEU A 115 15.53 -13.59 9.52
C LEU A 115 14.16 -13.04 9.95
N PHE A 116 13.52 -13.63 10.95
CA PHE A 116 12.20 -13.22 11.39
C PHE A 116 12.19 -11.82 12.02
N LEU A 117 13.18 -11.49 12.83
CA LEU A 117 13.35 -10.14 13.36
C LEU A 117 13.53 -9.11 12.24
N SER A 118 14.35 -9.44 11.25
CA SER A 118 14.61 -8.56 10.11
C SER A 118 13.40 -8.37 9.21
N LEU A 119 12.54 -9.39 9.07
CA LEU A 119 11.27 -9.28 8.34
C LEU A 119 10.30 -8.29 9.01
N ILE A 120 10.30 -8.20 10.35
CA ILE A 120 9.52 -7.17 11.06
C ILE A 120 9.99 -5.77 10.66
N PHE A 121 11.30 -5.51 10.69
CA PHE A 121 11.85 -4.22 10.26
C PHE A 121 11.60 -3.95 8.76
N TYR A 122 11.74 -4.98 7.93
CA TYR A 122 11.51 -4.87 6.49
C TYR A 122 10.05 -4.51 6.15
N GLY A 123 9.09 -4.98 6.95
CA GLY A 123 7.67 -4.61 6.85
C GLY A 123 7.41 -3.10 6.97
N SER A 124 8.32 -2.35 7.59
CA SER A 124 8.25 -0.88 7.64
C SER A 124 8.29 -0.24 6.25
N GLY A 125 9.03 -0.81 5.30
CA GLY A 125 9.05 -0.35 3.91
C GLY A 125 7.67 -0.41 3.26
N MET A 126 6.92 -1.50 3.48
CA MET A 126 5.54 -1.67 2.99
C MET A 126 4.59 -0.66 3.63
N ALA A 127 4.63 -0.51 4.95
CA ALA A 127 3.80 0.46 5.66
C ALA A 127 4.07 1.89 5.19
N THR A 128 5.34 2.25 4.97
CA THR A 128 5.74 3.57 4.48
C THR A 128 5.23 3.81 3.07
N ASN A 129 5.33 2.82 2.19
CA ASN A 129 4.81 2.89 0.83
C ASN A 129 3.29 3.19 0.83
N LEU A 130 2.53 2.48 1.65
CA LEU A 130 1.10 2.73 1.77
C LEU A 130 0.80 4.12 2.37
N GLN A 131 1.55 4.57 3.37
CA GLN A 131 1.34 5.88 4.00
C GLN A 131 1.78 7.07 3.15
N ALA A 132 2.69 6.88 2.22
CA ALA A 132 3.16 7.95 1.34
C ALA A 132 2.02 8.60 0.53
N ARG A 133 0.94 7.84 0.21
CA ARG A 133 -0.25 8.39 -0.47
C ARG A 133 -0.89 9.55 0.28
N TYR A 134 -0.83 9.54 1.60
CA TYR A 134 -1.40 10.61 2.42
C TYR A 134 -0.61 11.91 2.34
N ALA A 135 0.71 11.85 2.13
CA ALA A 135 1.51 13.05 1.93
C ALA A 135 1.05 13.84 0.68
N GLY A 136 0.58 13.14 -0.35
CA GLY A 136 -0.03 13.78 -1.52
C GLY A 136 -1.36 14.46 -1.22
N THR A 137 -2.12 13.99 -0.23
CA THR A 137 -3.44 14.57 0.10
C THR A 137 -3.37 15.73 1.08
N ASP A 138 -2.27 15.89 1.83
CA ASP A 138 -2.18 16.90 2.90
C ASP A 138 -2.36 18.34 2.41
N LEU A 139 -1.91 18.63 1.17
CA LEU A 139 -2.02 19.93 0.51
C LEU A 139 -3.04 19.94 -0.64
N ALA A 140 -3.67 18.80 -0.92
CA ALA A 140 -4.64 18.70 -2.00
C ALA A 140 -5.96 19.36 -1.61
N ARG A 141 -6.55 20.13 -2.55
CA ARG A 141 -7.92 20.59 -2.41
C ARG A 141 -8.88 19.38 -2.32
N PRO A 142 -10.01 19.47 -1.60
CA PRO A 142 -10.94 18.36 -1.45
C PRO A 142 -11.36 17.69 -2.78
N GLU A 143 -11.51 18.51 -3.85
CA GLU A 143 -11.91 18.12 -5.20
C GLU A 143 -10.79 17.40 -5.99
N ARG A 144 -9.57 17.34 -5.45
CA ARG A 144 -8.38 16.73 -6.10
C ARG A 144 -7.68 15.69 -5.24
N ARG A 145 -8.29 15.27 -4.14
CA ARG A 145 -7.71 14.27 -3.22
C ARG A 145 -7.57 12.89 -3.87
N GLY A 146 -8.55 12.51 -4.69
CA GLY A 146 -8.51 11.28 -5.46
C GLY A 146 -7.33 11.23 -6.44
N GLN A 147 -7.13 12.31 -7.20
CA GLN A 147 -5.98 12.42 -8.11
C GLN A 147 -4.64 12.41 -7.36
N ALA A 148 -4.56 13.06 -6.19
CA ALA A 148 -3.35 13.06 -5.37
C ALA A 148 -2.96 11.66 -4.91
N VAL A 149 -3.92 10.89 -4.36
CA VAL A 149 -3.72 9.48 -3.95
C VAL A 149 -3.28 8.65 -5.14
N SER A 150 -3.98 8.77 -6.25
CA SER A 150 -3.79 7.97 -7.46
C SER A 150 -2.44 8.21 -8.14
N THR A 151 -1.96 9.45 -8.16
CA THR A 151 -0.63 9.79 -8.69
C THR A 151 0.47 9.05 -7.93
N ILE A 152 0.33 8.92 -6.62
CA ILE A 152 1.30 8.23 -5.79
C ILE A 152 1.21 6.72 -5.94
N LEU A 153 -0.02 6.17 -6.00
CA LEU A 153 -0.22 4.73 -6.19
C LEU A 153 0.30 4.25 -7.55
N VAL A 154 0.02 4.98 -8.63
CA VAL A 154 0.50 4.58 -9.97
C VAL A 154 2.02 4.63 -10.07
N ALA A 155 2.67 5.54 -9.36
CA ALA A 155 4.14 5.60 -9.33
C ALA A 155 4.77 4.32 -8.77
N THR A 156 4.13 3.69 -7.78
CA THR A 156 4.58 2.39 -7.22
C THR A 156 4.62 1.28 -8.27
N THR A 157 3.71 1.31 -9.26
CA THR A 157 3.61 0.28 -10.31
C THR A 157 4.90 0.11 -11.09
N PHE A 158 5.57 1.22 -11.42
CA PHE A 158 6.81 1.18 -12.21
C PHE A 158 7.90 0.36 -11.49
N GLY A 159 8.05 0.57 -10.18
CA GLY A 159 8.97 -0.21 -9.37
C GLY A 159 8.51 -1.65 -9.16
N ALA A 160 7.23 -1.85 -8.85
CA ALA A 160 6.67 -3.17 -8.56
C ALA A 160 6.73 -4.13 -9.76
N VAL A 161 6.61 -3.62 -10.99
CA VAL A 161 6.75 -4.42 -12.21
C VAL A 161 8.23 -4.74 -12.49
N ALA A 162 9.14 -3.81 -12.25
CA ALA A 162 10.55 -4.02 -12.53
C ALA A 162 11.22 -4.99 -11.52
N GLY A 163 10.80 -4.98 -10.25
CA GLY A 163 11.42 -5.74 -9.17
C GLY A 163 11.55 -7.25 -9.42
N PRO A 164 10.46 -7.97 -9.70
CA PRO A 164 10.51 -9.42 -9.96
C PRO A 164 11.38 -9.78 -11.16
N ASN A 165 11.40 -8.95 -12.21
CA ASN A 165 12.21 -9.18 -13.41
C ASN A 165 13.71 -9.07 -13.17
N LEU A 166 14.12 -8.36 -12.12
CA LEU A 166 15.52 -8.20 -11.73
C LEU A 166 15.99 -9.28 -10.75
N SER A 167 15.10 -10.11 -10.20
CA SER A 167 15.42 -11.06 -9.14
C SER A 167 16.50 -12.06 -9.52
N GLY A 168 16.50 -12.56 -10.76
CA GLY A 168 17.54 -13.49 -11.25
C GLY A 168 18.91 -12.82 -11.33
N VAL A 169 18.99 -11.66 -11.99
CA VAL A 169 20.25 -10.89 -12.12
C VAL A 169 20.81 -10.52 -10.75
N LEU A 170 19.93 -10.15 -9.79
CA LEU A 170 20.35 -9.81 -8.43
C LEU A 170 20.76 -11.04 -7.62
N GLY A 171 20.17 -12.21 -7.89
CA GLY A 171 20.61 -13.48 -7.34
C GLY A 171 22.05 -13.83 -7.78
N ASP A 172 22.34 -13.69 -9.07
CA ASP A 172 23.69 -13.93 -9.61
C ASP A 172 24.72 -12.90 -9.08
N LEU A 173 24.32 -11.63 -8.96
CA LEU A 173 25.12 -10.60 -8.30
C LEU A 173 25.39 -10.97 -6.83
N GLY A 174 24.39 -11.46 -6.10
CA GLY A 174 24.55 -11.94 -4.73
C GLY A 174 25.63 -13.03 -4.64
N LYS A 175 25.56 -14.06 -5.50
CA LYS A 175 26.58 -15.12 -5.57
C LYS A 175 28.00 -14.58 -5.79
N SER A 176 28.16 -13.58 -6.65
CA SER A 176 29.46 -13.00 -6.95
C SER A 176 30.12 -12.30 -5.75
N VAL A 177 29.34 -11.93 -4.73
CA VAL A 177 29.80 -11.30 -3.48
C VAL A 177 29.61 -12.20 -2.26
N ASN A 178 29.50 -13.52 -2.45
CA ASN A 178 29.32 -14.54 -1.41
C ASN A 178 28.01 -14.37 -0.59
N ILE A 179 26.96 -13.84 -1.20
CA ILE A 179 25.61 -13.78 -0.62
C ILE A 179 24.76 -14.89 -1.27
N PRO A 180 23.96 -15.65 -0.49
CA PRO A 180 23.06 -16.66 -1.04
C PRO A 180 22.16 -16.07 -2.14
N GLU A 181 21.89 -16.83 -3.20
CA GLU A 181 21.14 -16.39 -4.37
C GLU A 181 19.79 -15.75 -4.01
N LEU A 182 19.03 -16.40 -3.12
CA LEU A 182 17.74 -15.91 -2.67
C LEU A 182 17.82 -14.64 -1.83
N ALA A 183 18.99 -14.30 -1.28
CA ALA A 183 19.21 -13.05 -0.56
C ALA A 183 19.66 -11.90 -1.48
N GLY A 184 20.11 -12.19 -2.71
CA GLY A 184 20.55 -11.19 -3.69
C GLY A 184 19.54 -10.08 -3.99
N PRO A 185 18.25 -10.38 -4.22
CA PRO A 185 17.21 -9.36 -4.44
C PRO A 185 17.07 -8.35 -3.30
N PHE A 186 17.40 -8.71 -2.06
CA PHE A 186 17.38 -7.77 -0.93
C PHE A 186 18.45 -6.68 -1.01
N LEU A 187 19.54 -6.89 -1.77
CA LEU A 187 20.51 -5.81 -2.07
C LEU A 187 19.81 -4.63 -2.75
N MET A 188 18.97 -4.92 -3.74
CA MET A 188 18.19 -3.89 -4.41
C MET A 188 17.18 -3.24 -3.44
N SER A 189 16.55 -4.02 -2.58
CA SER A 189 15.62 -3.48 -1.57
C SER A 189 16.30 -2.49 -0.63
N VAL A 190 17.51 -2.81 -0.16
CA VAL A 190 18.31 -1.93 0.71
C VAL A 190 18.63 -0.61 0.00
N VAL A 191 19.12 -0.68 -1.23
CA VAL A 191 19.46 0.51 -2.02
C VAL A 191 18.20 1.31 -2.34
N ALA A 192 17.15 0.66 -2.78
CA ALA A 192 15.89 1.32 -3.18
C ALA A 192 15.22 2.03 -1.99
N PHE A 193 15.11 1.37 -0.84
CA PHE A 193 14.57 2.00 0.37
C PHE A 193 15.50 3.09 0.91
N GLY A 194 16.81 2.88 0.89
CA GLY A 194 17.79 3.90 1.27
C GLY A 194 17.69 5.17 0.41
N LEU A 195 17.60 5.01 -0.91
CA LEU A 195 17.41 6.13 -1.84
C LEU A 195 16.03 6.77 -1.69
N ALA A 196 14.96 5.99 -1.50
CA ALA A 196 13.62 6.54 -1.22
C ALA A 196 13.61 7.37 0.06
N ALA A 197 14.25 6.90 1.13
CA ALA A 197 14.43 7.63 2.38
C ALA A 197 15.21 8.93 2.16
N ALA A 198 16.32 8.88 1.41
CA ALA A 198 17.15 10.03 1.09
C ALA A 198 16.38 11.08 0.26
N ILE A 199 15.67 10.65 -0.79
CA ILE A 199 14.83 11.55 -1.59
C ILE A 199 13.81 12.27 -0.72
N LEU A 200 13.10 11.58 0.14
CA LEU A 200 12.13 12.20 1.04
C LEU A 200 12.81 13.14 2.04
N PHE A 201 13.92 12.72 2.64
CA PHE A 201 14.62 13.51 3.65
C PHE A 201 15.20 14.81 3.10
N PHE A 202 15.81 14.78 1.91
CA PHE A 202 16.48 15.95 1.35
C PHE A 202 15.53 16.83 0.52
N PHE A 203 14.60 16.24 -0.23
CA PHE A 203 13.80 16.96 -1.23
C PHE A 203 12.36 17.24 -0.82
N LEU A 204 11.77 16.53 0.17
CA LEU A 204 10.42 16.80 0.66
C LEU A 204 10.44 18.03 1.61
N ARG A 205 10.83 19.15 1.06
CA ARG A 205 10.91 20.45 1.74
C ARG A 205 10.25 21.51 0.87
N PRO A 206 9.34 22.33 1.46
CA PRO A 206 8.84 22.24 2.83
C PRO A 206 7.97 21.00 3.06
N ASP A 207 7.83 20.58 4.32
CA ASP A 207 7.02 19.42 4.71
C ASP A 207 5.53 19.64 4.41
N PRO A 208 4.83 18.72 3.71
CA PRO A 208 3.45 18.96 3.30
C PRO A 208 2.48 19.09 4.48
N LEU A 209 2.59 18.24 5.51
CA LEU A 209 1.68 18.29 6.67
C LEU A 209 1.89 19.54 7.51
N LEU A 210 3.16 19.91 7.76
CA LEU A 210 3.48 21.11 8.54
C LEU A 210 3.10 22.37 7.77
N SER A 211 3.30 22.39 6.46
CA SER A 211 2.85 23.49 5.59
C SER A 211 1.34 23.64 5.61
N ALA A 212 0.59 22.52 5.47
CA ALA A 212 -0.87 22.54 5.54
C ALA A 212 -1.37 23.15 6.86
N ARG A 213 -0.79 22.75 7.99
CA ARG A 213 -1.11 23.33 9.32
C ARG A 213 -0.81 24.82 9.40
N ARG A 214 0.34 25.23 8.86
CA ARG A 214 0.72 26.65 8.84
C ARG A 214 -0.26 27.46 8.01
N PHE A 215 -0.67 26.99 6.84
CA PHE A 215 -1.65 27.67 6.00
C PHE A 215 -3.02 27.73 6.70
N GLU A 216 -3.45 26.66 7.32
CA GLU A 216 -4.70 26.63 8.10
C GLU A 216 -4.67 27.71 9.21
N SER A 217 -3.58 27.83 9.97
CA SER A 217 -3.45 28.83 11.03
C SER A 217 -3.40 30.29 10.54
N ILE A 218 -3.00 30.52 9.29
CA ILE A 218 -2.96 31.88 8.70
C ILE A 218 -4.35 32.27 8.13
N VAL A 219 -5.08 31.31 7.57
CA VAL A 219 -6.35 31.58 6.90
C VAL A 219 -7.51 31.61 7.91
N ALA A 220 -7.50 30.75 8.91
CA ALA A 220 -8.58 30.64 9.91
C ALA A 220 -8.94 31.97 10.60
N PRO A 221 -8.00 32.82 11.07
CA PRO A 221 -8.33 34.07 11.72
C PRO A 221 -8.94 35.14 10.78
N ARG A 222 -8.68 35.03 9.46
CA ARG A 222 -9.15 36.01 8.45
C ARG A 222 -10.59 35.81 8.02
N VAL A 223 -11.15 34.62 8.23
CA VAL A 223 -12.52 34.27 7.82
C VAL A 223 -13.56 34.61 8.90
N GLY A 224 -13.17 35.23 10.03
CA GLY A 224 -14.09 35.80 11.02
C GLY A 224 -15.00 34.80 11.73
N GLY A 225 -14.67 33.53 11.72
CA GLY A 225 -15.38 32.49 12.47
C GLY A 225 -14.75 32.25 13.83
N ALA A 226 -15.52 32.21 14.90
CA ALA A 226 -15.09 31.71 16.20
C ALA A 226 -14.66 30.25 16.05
N PHE A 227 -13.37 30.01 15.74
CA PHE A 227 -12.76 28.66 15.70
C PHE A 227 -12.42 28.20 17.12
N ASP A 228 -13.44 28.17 17.98
CA ASP A 228 -13.34 27.55 19.32
C ASP A 228 -13.70 26.06 19.33
N SER A 229 -13.93 25.46 18.16
CA SER A 229 -13.99 24.02 18.06
C SER A 229 -12.77 23.52 17.28
N VAL A 230 -11.84 22.89 17.97
CA VAL A 230 -10.95 21.89 17.36
C VAL A 230 -11.88 21.01 16.51
N ALA A 231 -11.84 21.14 15.18
CA ALA A 231 -12.74 20.42 14.31
C ALA A 231 -12.71 18.95 14.74
N ALA A 232 -13.83 18.42 15.17
CA ALA A 232 -13.90 17.06 15.69
C ALA A 232 -13.72 16.07 14.53
N VAL A 233 -13.08 14.95 14.80
CA VAL A 233 -12.98 13.83 13.85
C VAL A 233 -14.41 13.36 13.54
N ASP A 234 -14.79 13.36 12.27
CA ASP A 234 -16.02 12.72 11.85
C ASP A 234 -15.88 11.19 11.97
N ARG A 235 -16.29 10.68 13.13
CA ARG A 235 -16.14 9.26 13.48
C ARG A 235 -16.95 8.35 12.55
N ARG A 236 -18.08 8.80 12.02
CA ARG A 236 -18.93 7.99 11.11
C ARG A 236 -18.25 7.86 9.76
N LEU A 237 -17.82 8.97 9.19
CA LEU A 237 -17.10 8.99 7.91
C LEU A 237 -15.78 8.23 8.01
N LEU A 238 -15.03 8.40 9.12
CA LEU A 238 -13.79 7.68 9.40
C LEU A 238 -14.03 6.17 9.50
N ALA A 239 -15.00 5.73 10.28
CA ALA A 239 -15.31 4.32 10.46
C ALA A 239 -15.75 3.67 9.14
N PHE A 240 -16.59 4.36 8.36
CA PHE A 240 -17.03 3.85 7.06
C PHE A 240 -15.86 3.77 6.06
N GLY A 241 -15.02 4.80 5.94
CA GLY A 241 -13.83 4.78 5.09
C GLY A 241 -12.85 3.67 5.48
N ALA A 242 -12.63 3.48 6.79
CA ALA A 242 -11.78 2.39 7.31
C ALA A 242 -12.39 1.01 7.01
N SER A 243 -13.72 0.85 7.13
CA SER A 243 -14.41 -0.39 6.79
C SER A 243 -14.31 -0.71 5.30
N VAL A 244 -14.48 0.28 4.43
CA VAL A 244 -14.29 0.11 2.97
C VAL A 244 -12.89 -0.41 2.67
N MET A 245 -11.85 0.20 3.26
CA MET A 245 -10.46 -0.24 3.05
C MET A 245 -10.22 -1.63 3.63
N ALA A 246 -10.69 -1.92 4.84
CA ALA A 246 -10.48 -3.22 5.49
C ALA A 246 -11.19 -4.35 4.74
N VAL A 247 -12.45 -4.17 4.36
CA VAL A 247 -13.23 -5.18 3.63
C VAL A 247 -12.62 -5.44 2.25
N THR A 248 -12.29 -4.41 1.49
CA THR A 248 -11.65 -4.59 0.18
C THR A 248 -10.28 -5.25 0.31
N GLN A 249 -9.53 -4.98 1.38
CA GLN A 249 -8.26 -5.63 1.69
C GLN A 249 -8.45 -7.12 2.03
N ILE A 250 -9.45 -7.45 2.85
CA ILE A 250 -9.79 -8.85 3.20
C ILE A 250 -10.08 -9.65 1.93
N ILE A 251 -10.98 -9.15 1.10
CA ILE A 251 -11.39 -9.83 -0.13
C ILE A 251 -10.20 -10.05 -1.07
N MET A 252 -9.44 -8.99 -1.29
CA MET A 252 -8.28 -9.02 -2.18
C MET A 252 -7.23 -10.02 -1.69
N VAL A 253 -6.81 -9.93 -0.42
CA VAL A 253 -5.77 -10.81 0.11
C VAL A 253 -6.23 -12.26 0.13
N ALA A 254 -7.47 -12.53 0.53
CA ALA A 254 -7.99 -13.89 0.61
C ALA A 254 -7.95 -14.60 -0.76
N ILE A 255 -8.49 -13.99 -1.79
CA ILE A 255 -8.58 -14.60 -3.12
C ILE A 255 -7.18 -14.64 -3.78
N MET A 256 -6.43 -13.53 -3.75
CA MET A 256 -5.10 -13.46 -4.35
C MET A 256 -4.14 -14.50 -3.77
N THR A 257 -4.14 -14.68 -2.45
CA THR A 257 -3.20 -15.61 -1.77
C THR A 257 -3.44 -17.06 -2.16
N MET A 258 -4.70 -17.45 -2.35
CA MET A 258 -5.06 -18.82 -2.71
C MET A 258 -5.06 -19.11 -4.20
N THR A 259 -5.03 -18.10 -5.06
CA THR A 259 -5.00 -18.30 -6.51
C THR A 259 -3.77 -19.10 -7.00
N PRO A 260 -2.52 -18.83 -6.59
CA PRO A 260 -1.36 -19.63 -6.95
C PRO A 260 -1.48 -21.09 -6.49
N VAL A 261 -2.07 -21.32 -5.31
CA VAL A 261 -2.30 -22.65 -4.75
C VAL A 261 -3.31 -23.42 -5.63
N HIS A 262 -4.41 -22.76 -5.97
CA HIS A 262 -5.44 -23.31 -6.87
C HIS A 262 -4.86 -23.63 -8.25
N MET A 263 -4.10 -22.72 -8.85
CA MET A 263 -3.48 -22.90 -10.16
C MET A 263 -2.50 -24.08 -10.16
N ARG A 264 -1.68 -24.21 -9.11
CA ARG A 264 -0.74 -25.33 -8.97
C ARG A 264 -1.48 -26.68 -8.84
N ALA A 265 -2.58 -26.73 -8.08
CA ALA A 265 -3.40 -27.91 -7.94
C ALA A 265 -4.01 -28.39 -9.28
N HIS A 266 -4.15 -27.48 -10.25
CA HIS A 266 -4.61 -27.76 -11.60
C HIS A 266 -3.48 -27.80 -12.65
N HIS A 267 -2.25 -28.07 -12.21
CA HIS A 267 -1.06 -28.29 -13.05
C HIS A 267 -0.64 -27.06 -13.90
N HIS A 268 -1.03 -25.86 -13.54
CA HIS A 268 -0.53 -24.65 -14.20
C HIS A 268 0.92 -24.36 -13.79
N GLY A 269 1.75 -24.00 -14.77
CA GLY A 269 3.15 -23.67 -14.56
C GLY A 269 3.34 -22.32 -13.85
N LEU A 270 4.56 -22.10 -13.34
CA LEU A 270 4.93 -20.86 -12.64
C LEU A 270 4.78 -19.62 -13.52
N SER A 271 5.06 -19.72 -14.84
CA SER A 271 4.90 -18.59 -15.77
C SER A 271 3.44 -18.14 -15.88
N ALA A 272 2.48 -19.09 -16.00
CA ALA A 272 1.05 -18.80 -16.04
C ALA A 272 0.58 -18.15 -14.72
N THR A 273 1.02 -18.68 -13.59
CA THR A 273 0.72 -18.09 -12.26
C THR A 273 1.28 -16.69 -12.14
N GLY A 274 2.52 -16.48 -12.56
CA GLY A 274 3.16 -15.15 -12.56
C GLY A 274 2.40 -14.14 -13.43
N MET A 275 1.90 -14.56 -14.61
CA MET A 275 1.09 -13.71 -15.47
C MET A 275 -0.21 -13.28 -14.79
N VAL A 276 -0.94 -14.20 -14.15
CA VAL A 276 -2.19 -13.90 -13.43
C VAL A 276 -1.94 -12.91 -12.29
N ILE A 277 -0.88 -13.09 -11.52
CA ILE A 277 -0.51 -12.16 -10.45
C ILE A 277 -0.08 -10.79 -11.03
N ALA A 278 0.64 -10.77 -12.14
CA ALA A 278 1.02 -9.51 -12.78
C ALA A 278 -0.21 -8.71 -13.26
N VAL A 279 -1.21 -9.38 -13.86
CA VAL A 279 -2.49 -8.76 -14.24
C VAL A 279 -3.23 -8.23 -13.01
N HIS A 280 -3.23 -8.98 -11.89
CA HIS A 280 -3.79 -8.52 -10.62
C HIS A 280 -3.13 -7.23 -10.13
N ILE A 281 -1.81 -7.21 -10.05
CA ILE A 281 -1.05 -6.03 -9.61
C ILE A 281 -1.28 -4.85 -10.55
N ALA A 282 -1.34 -5.11 -11.85
CA ALA A 282 -1.70 -4.09 -12.84
C ALA A 282 -3.11 -3.53 -12.57
N GLY A 283 -4.09 -4.39 -12.28
CA GLY A 283 -5.45 -3.99 -11.89
C GLY A 283 -5.50 -3.14 -10.61
N MET A 284 -4.61 -3.41 -9.64
CA MET A 284 -4.51 -2.63 -8.40
C MET A 284 -4.02 -1.19 -8.62
N TYR A 285 -3.10 -0.95 -9.55
CA TYR A 285 -2.39 0.32 -9.60
C TYR A 285 -2.56 1.10 -10.92
N LEU A 286 -2.59 0.44 -12.07
CA LEU A 286 -2.70 1.13 -13.37
C LEU A 286 -3.99 1.94 -13.54
N PRO A 287 -5.17 1.49 -13.05
CA PRO A 287 -6.40 2.27 -13.16
C PRO A 287 -6.42 3.49 -12.24
N SER A 288 -5.47 3.62 -11.29
CA SER A 288 -5.47 4.68 -10.27
C SER A 288 -5.70 6.09 -10.82
N PRO A 289 -5.05 6.55 -11.90
CA PRO A 289 -5.29 7.89 -12.42
C PRO A 289 -6.75 8.12 -12.83
N LEU A 290 -7.39 7.10 -13.44
CA LEU A 290 -8.80 7.15 -13.80
C LEU A 290 -9.70 7.07 -12.56
N SER A 291 -9.40 6.16 -11.62
CA SER A 291 -10.14 6.02 -10.37
C SER A 291 -10.13 7.30 -9.55
N GLY A 292 -8.97 7.96 -9.45
CA GLY A 292 -8.85 9.23 -8.74
C GLY A 292 -9.58 10.38 -9.43
N TYR A 293 -9.50 10.46 -10.76
CA TYR A 293 -10.26 11.45 -11.53
C TYR A 293 -11.78 11.26 -11.37
N LEU A 294 -12.26 10.01 -11.48
CA LEU A 294 -13.67 9.69 -11.30
C LEU A 294 -14.14 9.97 -9.88
N LEU A 295 -13.32 9.65 -8.86
CA LEU A 295 -13.61 9.95 -7.47
C LEU A 295 -13.80 11.46 -7.24
N ASP A 296 -12.90 12.26 -7.78
CA ASP A 296 -12.95 13.72 -7.64
C ASP A 296 -14.15 14.33 -8.37
N ARG A 297 -14.58 13.72 -9.48
CA ARG A 297 -15.69 14.23 -10.30
C ARG A 297 -17.07 13.73 -9.87
N LEU A 298 -17.19 12.45 -9.53
CA LEU A 298 -18.47 11.79 -9.22
C LEU A 298 -18.74 11.71 -7.71
N GLY A 299 -17.70 11.91 -6.89
CA GLY A 299 -17.79 11.73 -5.43
C GLY A 299 -17.45 10.31 -4.97
N ARG A 300 -17.49 10.12 -3.64
CA ARG A 300 -17.03 8.88 -2.98
C ARG A 300 -17.99 7.72 -3.18
N THR A 301 -19.30 7.98 -3.05
CA THR A 301 -20.33 6.94 -3.08
C THR A 301 -20.38 6.16 -4.40
N PRO A 302 -20.40 6.77 -5.59
CA PRO A 302 -20.41 6.02 -6.85
C PRO A 302 -19.18 5.12 -7.03
N ILE A 303 -18.02 5.56 -6.54
CA ILE A 303 -16.77 4.80 -6.65
C ILE A 303 -16.81 3.58 -5.71
N ILE A 304 -17.36 3.74 -4.51
CA ILE A 304 -17.57 2.62 -3.58
C ILE A 304 -18.58 1.62 -4.15
N ILE A 305 -19.69 2.09 -4.72
CA ILE A 305 -20.67 1.22 -5.39
C ILE A 305 -20.00 0.45 -6.53
N ALA A 306 -19.18 1.10 -7.35
CA ALA A 306 -18.44 0.42 -8.41
C ALA A 306 -17.52 -0.69 -7.84
N ALA A 307 -16.81 -0.42 -6.73
CA ALA A 307 -16.01 -1.45 -6.05
C ALA A 307 -16.87 -2.61 -5.56
N VAL A 308 -18.02 -2.32 -4.92
CA VAL A 308 -18.97 -3.31 -4.40
C VAL A 308 -19.61 -4.15 -5.51
N VAL A 309 -19.76 -3.64 -6.72
CA VAL A 309 -20.24 -4.39 -7.88
C VAL A 309 -19.11 -5.23 -8.50
N ILE A 310 -17.92 -4.67 -8.66
CA ILE A 310 -16.80 -5.33 -9.34
C ILE A 310 -16.25 -6.50 -8.50
N LEU A 311 -16.15 -6.36 -7.18
CA LEU A 311 -15.60 -7.41 -6.32
C LEU A 311 -16.42 -8.72 -6.34
N PRO A 312 -17.76 -8.72 -6.23
CA PRO A 312 -18.55 -9.93 -6.42
C PRO A 312 -18.41 -10.53 -7.82
N ILE A 313 -18.40 -9.70 -8.86
CA ILE A 313 -18.20 -10.16 -10.25
C ILE A 313 -16.85 -10.86 -10.37
N SER A 314 -15.79 -10.27 -9.83
CA SER A 314 -14.47 -10.90 -9.77
C SER A 314 -14.51 -12.26 -9.05
N GLY A 315 -15.14 -12.31 -7.87
CA GLY A 315 -15.30 -13.53 -7.08
C GLY A 315 -16.07 -14.62 -7.83
N LEU A 316 -17.15 -14.27 -8.51
CA LEU A 316 -17.92 -15.20 -9.33
C LEU A 316 -17.12 -15.72 -10.53
N ILE A 317 -16.43 -14.85 -11.27
CA ILE A 317 -15.57 -15.28 -12.38
C ILE A 317 -14.47 -16.21 -11.87
N ALA A 318 -13.83 -15.90 -10.73
CA ALA A 318 -12.81 -16.75 -10.12
C ALA A 318 -13.38 -18.11 -9.69
N ALA A 319 -14.58 -18.13 -9.10
CA ALA A 319 -15.23 -19.34 -8.61
C ALA A 319 -15.62 -20.31 -9.74
N PHE A 320 -16.08 -19.77 -10.86
CA PHE A 320 -16.54 -20.55 -12.02
C PHE A 320 -15.54 -20.59 -13.17
N ALA A 321 -14.30 -20.16 -12.94
CA ALA A 321 -13.25 -20.25 -13.94
C ALA A 321 -13.00 -21.71 -14.35
N PRO A 322 -13.02 -22.04 -15.65
CA PRO A 322 -12.62 -23.37 -16.11
C PRO A 322 -11.20 -23.69 -15.64
N THR A 323 -10.97 -24.88 -15.13
CA THR A 323 -9.70 -25.30 -14.53
C THR A 323 -8.49 -25.13 -15.44
N GLY A 324 -8.69 -25.22 -16.77
CA GLY A 324 -7.64 -25.00 -17.77
C GLY A 324 -7.47 -23.54 -18.23
N SER A 325 -8.30 -22.60 -17.79
CA SER A 325 -8.32 -21.24 -18.35
C SER A 325 -7.56 -20.24 -17.51
N VAL A 326 -6.28 -20.04 -17.82
CA VAL A 326 -5.43 -18.97 -17.27
C VAL A 326 -6.02 -17.59 -17.55
N ALA A 327 -6.60 -17.40 -18.75
CA ALA A 327 -7.18 -16.13 -19.17
C ALA A 327 -8.37 -15.71 -18.28
N THR A 328 -9.26 -16.65 -17.94
CA THR A 328 -10.41 -16.37 -17.07
C THR A 328 -9.96 -15.97 -15.66
N LEU A 329 -8.96 -16.68 -15.09
CA LEU A 329 -8.37 -16.31 -13.80
C LEU A 329 -7.66 -14.96 -13.87
N ALA A 330 -6.95 -14.64 -14.95
CA ALA A 330 -6.32 -13.36 -15.14
C ALA A 330 -7.34 -12.20 -15.16
N VAL A 331 -8.48 -12.38 -15.87
CA VAL A 331 -9.57 -11.40 -15.86
C VAL A 331 -10.17 -11.26 -14.46
N ALA A 332 -10.45 -12.38 -13.77
CA ALA A 332 -10.98 -12.35 -12.41
C ALA A 332 -10.05 -11.55 -11.48
N LEU A 333 -8.76 -11.87 -11.48
CA LEU A 333 -7.79 -11.20 -10.62
C LEU A 333 -7.51 -9.75 -11.03
N GLY A 334 -7.58 -9.43 -12.31
CA GLY A 334 -7.52 -8.05 -12.79
C GLY A 334 -8.68 -7.21 -12.23
N LEU A 335 -9.91 -7.75 -12.28
CA LEU A 335 -11.10 -7.13 -11.69
C LEU A 335 -11.00 -7.06 -10.16
N LEU A 336 -10.43 -8.08 -9.50
CA LEU A 336 -10.16 -8.05 -8.06
C LEU A 336 -9.25 -6.88 -7.69
N GLY A 337 -8.18 -6.69 -8.46
CA GLY A 337 -7.27 -5.55 -8.30
C GLY A 337 -7.97 -4.21 -8.52
N LEU A 338 -8.79 -4.09 -9.55
CA LEU A 338 -9.57 -2.88 -9.84
C LEU A 338 -10.57 -2.57 -8.72
N GLY A 339 -11.32 -3.55 -8.23
CA GLY A 339 -12.25 -3.38 -7.12
C GLY A 339 -11.55 -2.93 -5.84
N TRP A 340 -10.39 -3.52 -5.52
CA TRP A 340 -9.55 -3.07 -4.42
C TRP A 340 -9.08 -1.63 -4.63
N ASN A 341 -8.60 -1.27 -5.83
CA ASN A 341 -8.14 0.08 -6.14
C ASN A 341 -9.22 1.13 -5.88
N LEU A 342 -10.43 0.90 -6.38
CA LEU A 342 -11.56 1.82 -6.21
C LEU A 342 -11.90 2.02 -4.73
N GLY A 343 -12.03 0.93 -3.96
CA GLY A 343 -12.31 0.99 -2.53
C GLY A 343 -11.17 1.65 -1.74
N PHE A 344 -9.92 1.34 -2.08
CA PHE A 344 -8.75 1.88 -1.40
C PHE A 344 -8.57 3.40 -1.65
N VAL A 345 -8.75 3.85 -2.90
CA VAL A 345 -8.67 5.28 -3.25
C VAL A 345 -9.81 6.06 -2.58
N ALA A 346 -11.06 5.54 -2.65
CA ALA A 346 -12.22 6.17 -2.03
C ALA A 346 -12.08 6.22 -0.50
N GLY A 347 -11.73 5.10 0.14
CA GLY A 347 -11.54 5.03 1.59
C GLY A 347 -10.42 5.97 2.07
N THR A 348 -9.30 6.05 1.34
CA THR A 348 -8.20 6.98 1.66
C THR A 348 -8.65 8.43 1.63
N ALA A 349 -9.44 8.83 0.62
CA ALA A 349 -10.00 10.18 0.53
C ALA A 349 -10.96 10.47 1.70
N MET A 350 -11.85 9.51 2.03
CA MET A 350 -12.80 9.65 3.15
C MET A 350 -12.07 9.82 4.50
N ILE A 351 -11.03 9.04 4.77
CA ILE A 351 -10.23 9.16 5.99
C ILE A 351 -9.57 10.55 6.07
N THR A 352 -9.09 11.06 4.93
CA THR A 352 -8.49 12.39 4.84
C THR A 352 -9.54 13.47 5.08
N ASP A 353 -10.76 13.31 4.54
CA ASP A 353 -11.88 14.25 4.73
C ASP A 353 -12.36 14.25 6.20
N ALA A 354 -12.43 13.08 6.83
CA ALA A 354 -12.93 12.88 8.19
C ALA A 354 -11.98 13.39 9.28
N THR A 355 -10.70 13.66 8.94
CA THR A 355 -9.69 13.85 9.97
C THR A 355 -9.04 15.24 9.86
N PRO A 356 -9.19 16.10 10.90
CA PRO A 356 -8.50 17.38 10.99
C PRO A 356 -6.98 17.24 10.95
N LEU A 357 -6.26 18.25 10.45
CA LEU A 357 -4.80 18.24 10.35
C LEU A 357 -4.09 17.95 11.67
N ALA A 358 -4.70 18.38 12.79
CA ALA A 358 -4.18 18.16 14.14
C ALA A 358 -3.99 16.68 14.51
N HIS A 359 -4.79 15.76 13.92
CA HIS A 359 -4.77 14.33 14.23
C HIS A 359 -4.58 13.45 12.99
N ARG A 360 -4.47 14.05 11.80
CA ARG A 360 -4.56 13.36 10.51
C ARG A 360 -3.58 12.21 10.36
N ALA A 361 -2.29 12.45 10.54
CA ALA A 361 -1.29 11.41 10.30
C ALA A 361 -1.36 10.25 11.31
N SER A 362 -1.65 10.54 12.58
CA SER A 362 -1.81 9.50 13.60
C SER A 362 -3.05 8.64 13.36
N THR A 363 -4.17 9.24 12.96
CA THR A 363 -5.41 8.52 12.63
C THR A 363 -5.23 7.66 11.39
N GLN A 364 -4.61 8.20 10.34
CA GLN A 364 -4.30 7.46 9.12
C GLN A 364 -3.40 6.25 9.40
N GLY A 365 -2.37 6.43 10.24
CA GLY A 365 -1.52 5.33 10.70
C GLY A 365 -2.29 4.24 11.45
N SER A 366 -3.24 4.63 12.31
CA SER A 366 -4.08 3.67 13.04
C SER A 366 -5.03 2.90 12.12
N VAL A 367 -5.60 3.55 11.11
CA VAL A 367 -6.41 2.88 10.08
C VAL A 367 -5.56 1.89 9.27
N ASP A 368 -4.34 2.26 8.90
CA ASP A 368 -3.45 1.36 8.16
C ASP A 368 -3.04 0.13 8.99
N VAL A 369 -3.00 0.23 10.33
CA VAL A 369 -2.88 -0.95 11.20
C VAL A 369 -4.08 -1.90 11.02
N VAL A 370 -5.29 -1.37 11.06
CA VAL A 370 -6.51 -2.17 10.86
C VAL A 370 -6.49 -2.85 9.50
N VAL A 371 -6.16 -2.12 8.44
CA VAL A 371 -6.06 -2.64 7.06
C VAL A 371 -5.01 -3.75 6.97
N SER A 372 -3.83 -3.55 7.56
CA SER A 372 -2.74 -4.53 7.56
C SER A 372 -3.13 -5.82 8.29
N LEU A 373 -3.70 -5.69 9.50
CA LEU A 373 -4.15 -6.84 10.29
C LEU A 373 -5.33 -7.57 9.63
N SER A 374 -6.24 -6.83 8.99
CA SER A 374 -7.34 -7.41 8.21
C SER A 374 -6.81 -8.26 7.05
N GLY A 375 -5.79 -7.77 6.32
CA GLY A 375 -5.12 -8.53 5.27
C GLY A 375 -4.43 -9.78 5.81
N ALA A 376 -3.69 -9.67 6.93
CA ALA A 376 -3.02 -10.79 7.55
C ALA A 376 -4.01 -11.89 7.98
N GLY A 377 -5.08 -11.51 8.66
CA GLY A 377 -6.14 -12.43 9.07
C GLY A 377 -6.81 -13.11 7.88
N ALA A 378 -7.10 -12.35 6.82
CA ALA A 378 -7.68 -12.86 5.59
C ALA A 378 -6.77 -13.89 4.90
N GLY A 379 -5.45 -13.64 4.86
CA GLY A 379 -4.48 -14.58 4.31
C GLY A 379 -4.48 -15.92 5.05
N VAL A 380 -4.48 -15.89 6.37
CA VAL A 380 -4.53 -17.11 7.19
C VAL A 380 -5.87 -17.85 7.02
N MET A 381 -6.98 -17.13 7.15
CA MET A 381 -8.32 -17.72 7.06
C MET A 381 -8.63 -18.27 5.66
N SER A 382 -8.09 -17.67 4.60
CA SER A 382 -8.27 -18.16 3.24
C SER A 382 -7.68 -19.56 3.05
N GLY A 383 -6.52 -19.84 3.63
CA GLY A 383 -5.92 -21.18 3.62
C GLY A 383 -6.80 -22.21 4.31
N VAL A 384 -7.32 -21.87 5.51
CA VAL A 384 -8.24 -22.75 6.25
C VAL A 384 -9.52 -23.01 5.44
N MET A 385 -10.11 -21.96 4.87
CA MET A 385 -11.34 -22.07 4.09
C MET A 385 -11.13 -22.94 2.84
N VAL A 386 -10.04 -22.76 2.10
CA VAL A 386 -9.76 -23.59 0.91
C VAL A 386 -9.50 -25.04 1.30
N ALA A 387 -8.81 -25.29 2.40
CA ALA A 387 -8.55 -26.65 2.89
C ALA A 387 -9.81 -27.39 3.35
N THR A 388 -10.80 -26.68 3.91
CA THR A 388 -12.05 -27.27 4.42
C THR A 388 -13.20 -27.26 3.43
N THR A 389 -13.13 -26.40 2.40
CA THR A 389 -14.20 -26.25 1.40
C THR A 389 -13.63 -26.28 -0.02
N SER A 390 -13.46 -25.10 -0.65
CA SER A 390 -12.86 -24.98 -1.97
C SER A 390 -12.43 -23.53 -2.27
N TYR A 391 -11.61 -23.35 -3.31
CA TYR A 391 -11.28 -22.04 -3.86
C TYR A 391 -12.52 -21.30 -4.40
N ALA A 392 -13.47 -22.04 -5.01
CA ALA A 392 -14.73 -21.46 -5.47
C ALA A 392 -15.56 -20.88 -4.32
N THR A 393 -15.69 -21.62 -3.22
CA THR A 393 -16.38 -21.14 -2.01
C THR A 393 -15.71 -19.89 -1.45
N LEU A 394 -14.38 -19.87 -1.33
CA LEU A 394 -13.63 -18.72 -0.88
C LEU A 394 -13.91 -17.47 -1.77
N SER A 395 -13.92 -17.68 -3.09
CA SER A 395 -14.09 -16.58 -4.06
C SER A 395 -15.51 -16.01 -4.01
N ILE A 396 -16.54 -16.86 -3.86
CA ILE A 396 -17.94 -16.42 -3.69
C ILE A 396 -18.12 -15.68 -2.39
N VAL A 397 -17.66 -16.25 -1.26
CA VAL A 397 -17.78 -15.63 0.06
C VAL A 397 -17.04 -14.29 0.10
N GLY A 398 -15.84 -14.24 -0.48
CA GLY A 398 -15.09 -12.99 -0.62
C GLY A 398 -15.86 -11.95 -1.43
N GLY A 399 -16.43 -12.34 -2.59
CA GLY A 399 -17.24 -11.44 -3.39
C GLY A 399 -18.49 -10.94 -2.65
N VAL A 400 -19.23 -11.83 -2.00
CA VAL A 400 -20.44 -11.49 -1.22
C VAL A 400 -20.14 -10.56 -0.05
N LEU A 401 -18.95 -10.69 0.58
CA LEU A 401 -18.54 -9.82 1.68
C LEU A 401 -18.50 -8.35 1.27
N ALA A 402 -18.27 -8.04 -0.02
CA ALA A 402 -18.31 -6.66 -0.51
C ALA A 402 -19.68 -6.01 -0.34
N LEU A 403 -20.77 -6.79 -0.36
CA LEU A 403 -22.15 -6.28 -0.19
C LEU A 403 -22.39 -5.74 1.23
N ALA A 404 -21.56 -6.10 2.22
CA ALA A 404 -21.64 -5.55 3.56
C ALA A 404 -21.27 -4.05 3.64
N LEU A 405 -20.81 -3.45 2.53
CA LEU A 405 -20.47 -2.02 2.43
C LEU A 405 -21.67 -1.15 1.93
N ILE A 406 -22.78 -1.76 1.58
CA ILE A 406 -24.03 -1.09 1.21
C ILE A 406 -24.94 -0.96 2.42
#